data_7dab374b2e5a30ba247cd74985cb7afe
#
_entry.id   7dab374b2e5a30ba247cd74985cb7afe
#
_cell.length_a   1.000
_cell.length_b   1.000
_cell.length_c   1.000
_cell.angle_alpha   90.00
_cell.angle_beta   90.00
_cell.angle_gamma   90.00
#
_symmetry.space_group_name_H-M   'P 1'
#
loop_
_entity.id
_entity.type
_entity.pdbx_description
1 polymer ?
#
loop_
_entity_poly.entity_id
_entity_poly.type
_entity_poly.pdbx_seq_one_letter_code
_entity_poly.pdbx_strand_id
1 'polypeptide(L)'
;MKAFCGLLDSGQLDHPQPDGVQGYARTHGDLWSGNVVWTPDGATLIDPAAQGGHAEEDIAALHMFGAPYLSKIIDGYQSLSQFASGWEDRVALHQMHILVIHSYLFGGGYVGQCVEVAASYLKSAG
;
A
#
# COMPACT_ATOMS: atom_id res chain seq x y z
N MET A 1 -2.19 -2.67 19.10
CA MET A 1 -2.08 -1.38 18.36
C MET A 1 -1.04 -0.42 18.98
N LYS A 2 -1.09 -0.09 20.29
CA LYS A 2 -0.12 0.86 20.90
C LYS A 2 1.34 0.45 20.70
N ALA A 3 1.69 -0.82 20.86
CA ALA A 3 3.04 -1.32 20.60
C ALA A 3 3.42 -1.20 19.12
N PHE A 4 2.48 -1.42 18.21
CA PHE A 4 2.71 -1.26 16.77
C PHE A 4 2.93 0.22 16.40
N CYS A 5 2.18 1.16 16.99
CA CYS A 5 2.46 2.58 16.80
C CYS A 5 3.87 2.95 17.27
N GLY A 6 4.31 2.41 18.43
CA GLY A 6 5.69 2.60 18.89
C GLY A 6 6.75 2.03 17.94
N LEU A 7 6.45 0.90 17.28
CA LEU A 7 7.32 0.32 16.26
C LEU A 7 7.42 1.22 15.02
N LEU A 8 6.30 1.78 14.57
CA LEU A 8 6.29 2.77 13.47
C LEU A 8 7.10 4.02 13.84
N ASP A 9 6.87 4.57 15.03
CA ASP A 9 7.58 5.78 15.50
C ASP A 9 9.09 5.57 15.66
N SER A 10 9.53 4.33 15.85
CA SER A 10 10.95 3.99 15.99
C SER A 10 11.75 4.08 14.69
N GLY A 11 11.08 4.12 13.53
CA GLY A 11 11.69 4.06 12.21
C GLY A 11 12.22 2.69 11.78
N GLN A 12 12.03 1.63 12.59
CA GLN A 12 12.50 0.28 12.25
C GLN A 12 11.85 -0.29 10.97
N LEU A 13 10.68 0.21 10.61
CA LEU A 13 9.96 -0.22 9.41
C LEU A 13 10.17 0.74 8.22
N ASP A 14 10.99 1.77 8.40
CA ASP A 14 11.31 2.70 7.31
C ASP A 14 12.09 1.99 6.20
N HIS A 15 11.78 2.35 4.98
CA HIS A 15 12.40 1.76 3.80
C HIS A 15 12.46 2.78 2.66
N PRO A 16 13.40 2.61 1.71
CA PRO A 16 13.58 3.58 0.64
C PRO A 16 12.43 3.55 -0.36
N GLN A 17 12.22 4.67 -1.01
CA GLN A 17 11.38 4.79 -2.19
C GLN A 17 11.95 3.93 -3.34
N PRO A 18 11.12 3.60 -4.35
CA PRO A 18 11.60 2.99 -5.59
C PRO A 18 12.68 3.82 -6.28
N ASP A 19 13.45 3.18 -7.15
CA ASP A 19 14.51 3.83 -7.91
C ASP A 19 14.03 5.08 -8.65
N GLY A 20 14.79 6.15 -8.54
CA GLY A 20 14.51 7.44 -9.19
C GLY A 20 13.51 8.33 -8.45
N VAL A 21 12.87 7.84 -7.39
CA VAL A 21 11.95 8.63 -6.56
C VAL A 21 12.73 9.25 -5.39
N GLN A 22 12.74 10.58 -5.32
CA GLN A 22 13.39 11.33 -4.25
C GLN A 22 12.35 11.95 -3.31
N GLY A 23 12.52 11.74 -2.01
CA GLY A 23 11.60 12.26 -1.00
C GLY A 23 10.26 11.55 -1.02
N TYR A 24 9.24 12.19 -1.61
CA TYR A 24 7.87 11.66 -1.68
C TYR A 24 7.47 11.34 -3.11
N ALA A 25 6.80 10.21 -3.30
CA ALA A 25 6.10 9.92 -4.54
C ALA A 25 4.77 10.68 -4.59
N ARG A 26 4.32 11.01 -5.80
CA ARG A 26 2.92 11.41 -6.00
C ARG A 26 2.08 10.14 -6.05
N THR A 27 1.23 9.93 -5.04
CA THR A 27 0.33 8.79 -4.99
C THR A 27 -1.08 9.18 -5.44
N HIS A 28 -1.81 8.22 -5.98
CA HIS A 28 -3.24 8.34 -6.23
C HIS A 28 -4.01 8.43 -4.90
N GLY A 29 -3.57 7.68 -3.91
CA GLY A 29 -4.06 7.73 -2.53
C GLY A 29 -5.34 6.94 -2.27
N ASP A 30 -6.04 6.48 -3.32
CA ASP A 30 -7.23 5.61 -3.24
C ASP A 30 -7.27 4.68 -4.46
N LEU A 31 -6.14 4.02 -4.76
CA LEU A 31 -5.98 3.20 -5.96
C LEU A 31 -6.42 1.74 -5.71
N TRP A 32 -7.71 1.50 -5.72
CA TRP A 32 -8.29 0.17 -5.80
C TRP A 32 -8.90 -0.09 -7.18
N SER A 33 -9.25 -1.33 -7.49
CA SER A 33 -9.71 -1.71 -8.83
C SER A 33 -10.93 -0.93 -9.33
N GLY A 34 -11.79 -0.44 -8.43
CA GLY A 34 -12.95 0.38 -8.77
C GLY A 34 -12.60 1.78 -9.30
N ASN A 35 -11.38 2.26 -9.03
CA ASN A 35 -10.88 3.55 -9.51
C ASN A 35 -9.96 3.40 -10.74
N VAL A 36 -9.97 2.23 -11.37
CA VAL A 36 -9.27 1.94 -12.64
C VAL A 36 -10.29 1.60 -13.70
N VAL A 37 -10.49 2.48 -14.67
CA VAL A 37 -11.40 2.28 -15.80
C VAL A 37 -10.61 1.77 -17.00
N TRP A 38 -10.91 0.56 -17.42
CA TRP A 38 -10.28 -0.05 -18.59
C TRP A 38 -11.04 0.34 -19.86
N THR A 39 -10.30 0.86 -20.84
CA THR A 39 -10.82 1.23 -22.16
C THR A 39 -10.00 0.54 -23.24
N PRO A 40 -10.47 0.52 -24.50
CA PRO A 40 -9.65 0.01 -25.60
C PRO A 40 -8.29 0.72 -25.76
N ASP A 41 -8.20 1.98 -25.33
CA ASP A 41 -7.00 2.81 -25.43
C ASP A 41 -6.08 2.70 -24.19
N GLY A 42 -6.49 1.97 -23.16
CA GLY A 42 -5.71 1.76 -21.92
C GLY A 42 -6.51 1.94 -20.63
N ALA A 43 -5.80 2.08 -19.53
CA ALA A 43 -6.38 2.32 -18.22
C ALA A 43 -6.47 3.83 -17.91
N THR A 44 -7.62 4.24 -17.36
CA THR A 44 -7.82 5.59 -16.84
C THR A 44 -8.02 5.51 -15.34
N LEU A 45 -7.23 6.26 -14.58
CA LEU A 45 -7.39 6.40 -13.13
C LEU A 45 -8.38 7.52 -12.83
N ILE A 46 -9.29 7.26 -11.90
CA ILE A 46 -10.36 8.20 -11.50
C ILE A 46 -10.41 8.35 -9.98
N ASP A 47 -11.08 9.38 -9.50
CA ASP A 47 -11.36 9.65 -8.08
C ASP A 47 -10.13 9.61 -7.17
N PRO A 48 -9.06 10.37 -7.47
CA PRO A 48 -7.86 10.35 -6.66
C PRO A 48 -8.07 11.07 -5.31
N ALA A 49 -7.45 10.51 -4.27
CA ALA A 49 -7.15 11.20 -3.00
C ALA A 49 -5.66 11.59 -2.99
N ALA A 50 -5.23 12.35 -3.99
CA ALA A 50 -3.85 12.60 -4.31
C ALA A 50 -3.07 13.22 -3.13
N GLN A 51 -1.92 12.63 -2.82
CA GLN A 51 -1.03 13.08 -1.75
C GLN A 51 0.43 12.76 -2.07
N GLY A 52 1.34 13.28 -1.26
CA GLY A 52 2.72 12.82 -1.22
C GLY A 52 2.84 11.65 -0.25
N GLY A 53 3.45 10.56 -0.69
CA GLY A 53 3.58 9.36 0.13
C GLY A 53 4.66 8.41 -0.39
N HIS A 54 4.59 7.17 0.03
CA HIS A 54 5.45 6.12 -0.50
C HIS A 54 4.81 5.50 -1.74
N ALA A 55 5.60 5.30 -2.79
CA ALA A 55 5.09 4.79 -4.06
C ALA A 55 4.47 3.38 -3.96
N GLU A 56 4.89 2.57 -2.98
CA GLU A 56 4.33 1.25 -2.72
C GLU A 56 2.88 1.28 -2.20
N GLU A 57 2.40 2.42 -1.70
CA GLU A 57 1.03 2.55 -1.16
C GLU A 57 -0.04 2.25 -2.20
N ASP A 58 0.09 2.78 -3.40
CA ASP A 58 -0.88 2.56 -4.47
C ASP A 58 -0.90 1.11 -4.94
N ILE A 59 0.27 0.48 -5.03
CA ILE A 59 0.38 -0.95 -5.36
C ILE A 59 -0.23 -1.81 -4.25
N ALA A 60 0.01 -1.46 -2.99
CA ALA A 60 -0.59 -2.15 -1.85
C ALA A 60 -2.13 -2.02 -1.83
N ALA A 61 -2.66 -0.87 -2.22
CA ALA A 61 -4.10 -0.66 -2.36
C ALA A 61 -4.72 -1.56 -3.45
N LEU A 62 -4.05 -1.72 -4.59
CA LEU A 62 -4.49 -2.65 -5.64
C LEU A 62 -4.48 -4.11 -5.18
N HIS A 63 -3.53 -4.50 -4.34
CA HIS A 63 -3.49 -5.85 -3.75
C HIS A 63 -4.65 -6.11 -2.78
N MET A 64 -5.15 -5.09 -2.09
CA MET A 64 -6.09 -5.25 -0.98
C MET A 64 -7.39 -5.92 -1.39
N PHE A 65 -7.96 -5.46 -2.51
CA PHE A 65 -9.23 -5.98 -3.05
C PHE A 65 -9.03 -6.76 -4.34
N GLY A 66 -7.78 -6.95 -4.76
CA GLY A 66 -7.42 -7.50 -6.04
C GLY A 66 -7.66 -6.52 -7.19
N ALA A 67 -6.97 -6.73 -8.29
CA ALA A 67 -7.17 -5.95 -9.51
C ALA A 67 -6.94 -6.82 -10.75
N PRO A 68 -7.72 -6.63 -11.83
CA PRO A 68 -7.42 -7.26 -13.11
C PRO A 68 -6.00 -6.86 -13.56
N TYR A 69 -5.25 -7.84 -14.05
CA TYR A 69 -3.90 -7.63 -14.59
C TYR A 69 -2.88 -7.06 -13.60
N LEU A 70 -3.06 -7.30 -12.30
CA LEU A 70 -2.20 -6.74 -11.24
C LEU A 70 -0.71 -7.04 -11.47
N SER A 71 -0.36 -8.27 -11.84
CA SER A 71 1.05 -8.62 -12.14
C SER A 71 1.62 -7.81 -13.29
N LYS A 72 0.85 -7.56 -14.35
CA LYS A 72 1.28 -6.74 -15.48
C LYS A 72 1.41 -5.26 -15.12
N ILE A 73 0.56 -4.77 -14.21
CA ILE A 73 0.67 -3.40 -13.67
C ILE A 73 1.99 -3.26 -12.90
N ILE A 74 2.30 -4.23 -12.03
CA ILE A 74 3.53 -4.25 -11.25
C ILE A 74 4.75 -4.35 -12.16
N ASP A 75 4.75 -5.26 -13.12
CA ASP A 75 5.84 -5.42 -14.09
C ASP A 75 6.07 -4.14 -14.90
N GLY A 76 4.99 -3.50 -15.36
CA GLY A 76 5.05 -2.23 -16.07
C GLY A 76 5.63 -1.10 -15.21
N TYR A 77 5.24 -1.01 -13.95
CA TYR A 77 5.80 -0.04 -13.02
C TYR A 77 7.30 -0.30 -12.81
N GLN A 78 7.68 -1.51 -12.46
CA GLN A 78 9.07 -1.88 -12.19
C GLN A 78 9.99 -1.81 -13.42
N SER A 79 9.45 -1.81 -14.63
CA SER A 79 10.23 -1.57 -15.85
C SER A 79 10.79 -0.14 -15.92
N LEU A 80 10.18 0.81 -15.20
CA LEU A 80 10.58 2.22 -15.15
C LEU A 80 11.20 2.62 -13.81
N SER A 81 10.75 2.01 -12.72
CA SER A 81 11.16 2.37 -11.35
C SER A 81 11.05 1.12 -10.46
N GLN A 82 12.19 0.50 -10.15
CA GLN A 82 12.20 -0.72 -9.36
C GLN A 82 11.91 -0.44 -7.89
N PHE A 83 11.02 -1.23 -7.28
CA PHE A 83 10.82 -1.22 -5.84
C PHE A 83 12.06 -1.71 -5.10
N ALA A 84 12.27 -1.19 -3.91
CA ALA A 84 13.31 -1.70 -3.02
C ALA A 84 13.07 -3.20 -2.71
N SER A 85 14.15 -3.95 -2.51
CA SER A 85 14.09 -5.38 -2.17
C SER A 85 13.15 -5.63 -0.99
N GLY A 86 12.36 -6.68 -1.05
CA GLY A 86 11.40 -7.05 -0.01
C GLY A 86 10.10 -6.22 -0.01
N TRP A 87 9.77 -5.56 -1.11
CA TRP A 87 8.54 -4.77 -1.20
C TRP A 87 7.27 -5.62 -1.00
N GLU A 88 7.28 -6.88 -1.40
CA GLU A 88 6.15 -7.80 -1.21
C GLU A 88 5.83 -8.00 0.27
N ASP A 89 6.85 -8.04 1.12
CA ASP A 89 6.69 -8.17 2.57
C ASP A 89 6.14 -6.89 3.21
N ARG A 90 6.21 -5.76 2.51
CA ARG A 90 5.69 -4.45 2.97
C ARG A 90 4.27 -4.14 2.49
N VAL A 91 3.71 -4.95 1.60
CA VAL A 91 2.34 -4.73 1.08
C VAL A 91 1.35 -4.57 2.23
N ALA A 92 1.37 -5.49 3.21
CA ALA A 92 0.46 -5.42 4.36
C ALA A 92 0.71 -4.18 5.25
N LEU A 93 1.96 -3.72 5.35
CA LEU A 93 2.29 -2.49 6.07
C LEU A 93 1.62 -1.27 5.42
N HIS A 94 1.76 -1.13 4.10
CA HIS A 94 1.15 -0.04 3.35
C HIS A 94 -0.38 -0.11 3.29
N GLN A 95 -0.97 -1.30 3.46
CA GLN A 95 -2.43 -1.45 3.56
C GLN A 95 -2.98 -1.00 4.92
N MET A 96 -2.14 -0.82 5.93
CA MET A 96 -2.57 -0.60 7.31
C MET A 96 -3.47 0.64 7.46
N HIS A 97 -3.18 1.73 6.75
CA HIS A 97 -4.02 2.93 6.82
C HIS A 97 -5.44 2.69 6.27
N ILE A 98 -5.55 1.92 5.17
CA ILE A 98 -6.85 1.54 4.58
C ILE A 98 -7.60 0.65 5.58
N LEU A 99 -6.93 -0.34 6.16
CA LEU A 99 -7.52 -1.24 7.16
C LEU A 99 -8.03 -0.48 8.38
N VAL A 100 -7.29 0.50 8.88
CA VAL A 100 -7.69 1.35 10.02
C VAL A 100 -8.93 2.16 9.67
N ILE A 101 -8.96 2.82 8.51
CA ILE A 101 -10.12 3.59 8.05
C ILE A 101 -11.35 2.68 7.90
N HIS A 102 -11.20 1.52 7.25
CA HIS A 102 -12.29 0.57 7.09
C HIS A 102 -12.76 -0.02 8.42
N SER A 103 -11.86 -0.23 9.36
CA SER A 103 -12.22 -0.64 10.73
C SER A 103 -13.08 0.39 11.44
N TYR A 104 -12.75 1.68 11.27
CA TYR A 104 -13.52 2.78 11.84
C TYR A 104 -14.91 2.91 11.20
N LEU A 105 -14.99 2.81 9.87
CA LEU A 105 -16.23 3.01 9.12
C LEU A 105 -17.17 1.79 9.18
N PHE A 106 -16.62 0.58 9.12
CA PHE A 106 -17.38 -0.66 8.90
C PHE A 106 -17.21 -1.67 10.04
N GLY A 107 -16.18 -1.56 10.87
CA GLY A 107 -15.91 -2.51 11.97
C GLY A 107 -15.62 -3.93 11.47
N GLY A 108 -16.11 -4.92 12.24
CA GLY A 108 -16.12 -6.32 11.83
C GLY A 108 -14.74 -6.91 11.54
N GLY A 109 -14.62 -7.63 10.42
CA GLY A 109 -13.40 -8.34 10.02
C GLY A 109 -12.18 -7.44 9.80
N TYR A 110 -12.37 -6.16 9.47
CA TYR A 110 -11.26 -5.21 9.30
C TYR A 110 -10.47 -4.97 10.58
N VAL A 111 -11.15 -4.96 11.73
CA VAL A 111 -10.49 -4.84 13.04
C VAL A 111 -9.56 -6.04 13.29
N GLY A 112 -10.03 -7.25 12.99
CA GLY A 112 -9.23 -8.48 13.09
C GLY A 112 -7.99 -8.42 12.20
N GLN A 113 -8.16 -8.01 10.95
CA GLN A 113 -7.06 -7.85 10.00
C GLN A 113 -6.02 -6.82 10.46
N CYS A 114 -6.46 -5.67 11.00
CA CYS A 114 -5.54 -4.69 11.59
C CYS A 114 -4.68 -5.31 12.70
N VAL A 115 -5.31 -6.06 13.59
CA VAL A 115 -4.61 -6.69 14.72
C VAL A 115 -3.63 -7.76 14.23
N GLU A 116 -4.01 -8.58 13.26
CA GLU A 116 -3.15 -9.61 12.67
C GLU A 116 -1.92 -9.00 12.00
N VAL A 117 -2.11 -7.98 11.16
CA VAL A 117 -1.00 -7.28 10.50
C VAL A 117 -0.07 -6.65 11.53
N ALA A 118 -0.60 -5.92 12.50
CA ALA A 118 0.20 -5.31 13.56
C ALA A 118 1.00 -6.36 14.34
N ALA A 119 0.38 -7.49 14.68
CA ALA A 119 1.02 -8.59 15.41
C ALA A 119 2.15 -9.25 14.60
N SER A 120 1.98 -9.39 13.27
CA SER A 120 3.00 -9.99 12.41
C SER A 120 4.28 -9.15 12.38
N TYR A 121 4.15 -7.82 12.24
CA TYR A 121 5.30 -6.91 12.24
C TYR A 121 5.97 -6.80 13.62
N LEU A 122 5.20 -6.82 14.70
CA LEU A 122 5.77 -6.85 16.06
C LEU A 122 6.58 -8.13 16.32
N LYS A 123 6.15 -9.25 15.75
CA LYS A 123 6.85 -10.53 15.87
C LYS A 123 8.17 -10.55 15.10
N SER A 124 8.19 -9.97 13.90
CA SER A 124 9.39 -9.90 13.05
C SER A 124 10.41 -8.87 13.53
N ALA A 125 9.97 -7.84 14.25
CA ALA A 125 10.83 -6.79 14.80
C ALA A 125 11.47 -7.16 16.16
N GLY A 126 10.97 -8.17 16.82
CA GLY A 126 11.48 -8.66 18.12
C GLY A 126 12.39 -9.83 17.94
#